data_ce25bf3af968946f6ce54cb581cc1c0b
#
_entry.id   ce25bf3af968946f6ce54cb581cc1c0b
#
_cell.length_a   1.000
_cell.length_b   1.000
_cell.length_c   1.000
_cell.angle_alpha   90.00
_cell.angle_beta   90.00
_cell.angle_gamma   90.00
#
_symmetry.space_group_name_H-M   'P 1'
#
loop_
_entity.id
_entity.type
_entity.pdbx_description
1 polymer ?
#
loop_
_entity_poly.entity_id
_entity_poly.type
_entity_poly.pdbx_seq_one_letter_code
_entity_poly.pdbx_strand_id
1 'polypeptide(L)'
;MELKFDEKGLIPAIVQDHYTKEVLTLAYMNAETLALTIAEGRTVFWSRSRQEIWRKGDTSGNVQHVVSITADCDKDALVVLSLIHISEPTR
;
A
#
# COMPACT_ATOMS: atom_id res chain seq x y z
N MET A 1 0.98 -12.36 11.26
CA MET A 1 1.32 -10.99 11.63
C MET A 1 0.10 -10.36 12.32
N GLU A 2 0.27 -9.99 13.57
CA GLU A 2 -0.81 -9.37 14.30
C GLU A 2 -0.73 -7.87 14.16
N LEU A 3 -1.73 -7.28 13.58
CA LEU A 3 -1.74 -5.85 13.35
C LEU A 3 -2.80 -5.18 14.21
N LYS A 4 -2.50 -3.95 14.63
CA LYS A 4 -3.42 -3.18 15.43
C LYS A 4 -4.14 -2.18 14.56
N PHE A 5 -5.34 -2.53 14.14
CA PHE A 5 -6.18 -1.61 13.40
C PHE A 5 -6.85 -0.64 14.36
N ASP A 6 -7.19 0.54 13.86
CA ASP A 6 -7.85 1.52 14.71
C ASP A 6 -9.31 1.13 14.89
N GLU A 7 -10.06 1.99 15.59
CA GLU A 7 -11.46 1.68 15.93
C GLU A 7 -12.34 1.58 14.70
N LYS A 8 -11.89 2.12 13.57
CA LYS A 8 -12.62 2.03 12.31
C LYS A 8 -12.13 0.89 11.43
N GLY A 9 -11.23 0.09 11.95
CA GLY A 9 -10.67 -1.02 11.20
C GLY A 9 -9.63 -0.62 10.18
N LEU A 10 -8.98 0.53 10.37
CA LEU A 10 -8.00 1.05 9.43
C LEU A 10 -6.60 1.02 10.04
N ILE A 11 -5.61 0.89 9.18
CA ILE A 11 -4.21 0.95 9.57
C ILE A 11 -3.48 1.81 8.55
N PRO A 12 -2.64 2.77 8.99
CA PRO A 12 -1.88 3.56 8.03
C PRO A 12 -0.84 2.70 7.34
N ALA A 13 -0.65 2.94 6.06
CA ALA A 13 0.33 2.24 5.25
C ALA A 13 1.24 3.28 4.62
N ILE A 14 2.53 3.16 4.89
CA ILE A 14 3.54 4.05 4.34
C ILE A 14 4.24 3.28 3.24
N VAL A 15 4.11 3.76 2.01
CA VAL A 15 4.71 3.09 0.85
C VAL A 15 6.01 3.81 0.51
N GLN A 16 7.10 3.05 0.46
CA GLN A 16 8.42 3.58 0.15
C GLN A 16 8.99 2.88 -1.06
N ASP A 17 9.81 3.62 -1.81
CA ASP A 17 10.55 3.03 -2.91
C ASP A 17 11.51 1.97 -2.36
N HIS A 18 11.53 0.80 -2.98
CA HIS A 18 12.34 -0.31 -2.51
C HIS A 18 13.83 0.03 -2.50
N TYR A 19 14.29 0.78 -3.49
CA TYR A 19 15.72 1.09 -3.61
C TYR A 19 16.12 2.33 -2.82
N THR A 20 15.38 3.43 -2.97
CA THR A 20 15.78 4.70 -2.38
C THR A 20 15.21 4.91 -0.99
N LYS A 21 14.16 4.16 -0.63
CA LYS A 21 13.43 4.32 0.62
C LYS A 21 12.68 5.65 0.69
N GLU A 22 12.54 6.32 -0.44
CA GLU A 22 11.76 7.55 -0.47
C GLU A 22 10.30 7.23 -0.24
N VAL A 23 9.61 8.06 0.55
CA VAL A 23 8.20 7.86 0.82
C VAL A 23 7.40 8.25 -0.40
N LEU A 24 6.65 7.32 -0.94
CA LEU A 24 5.87 7.52 -2.15
C LEU A 24 4.41 7.85 -1.84
N THR A 25 3.86 7.23 -0.81
CA THR A 25 2.44 7.36 -0.52
C THR A 25 2.21 7.10 0.96
N LEU A 26 1.29 7.86 1.55
CA LEU A 26 0.77 7.53 2.87
C LEU A 26 -0.75 7.41 2.71
N ALA A 27 -1.27 6.25 2.97
CA ALA A 27 -2.69 6.00 2.80
C ALA A 27 -3.13 4.99 3.85
N TYR A 28 -4.37 4.55 3.77
CA TYR A 28 -4.92 3.65 4.77
C TYR A 28 -5.37 2.35 4.12
N MET A 29 -5.25 1.27 4.88
CA MET A 29 -5.75 -0.04 4.48
C MET A 29 -6.68 -0.54 5.55
N ASN A 30 -7.62 -1.38 5.16
CA ASN A 30 -8.38 -2.19 6.11
C ASN A 30 -7.99 -3.64 5.90
N ALA A 31 -8.61 -4.55 6.64
CA ALA A 31 -8.25 -5.96 6.51
C ALA A 31 -8.46 -6.46 5.08
N GLU A 32 -9.52 -5.98 4.43
CA GLU A 32 -9.82 -6.40 3.06
C GLU A 32 -8.80 -5.89 2.07
N THR A 33 -8.44 -4.59 2.13
CA THR A 33 -7.48 -4.05 1.17
C THR A 33 -6.08 -4.58 1.42
N LEU A 34 -5.75 -4.89 2.66
CA LEU A 34 -4.46 -5.53 2.95
C LEU A 34 -4.41 -6.91 2.32
N ALA A 35 -5.49 -7.69 2.46
CA ALA A 35 -5.56 -9.01 1.84
C ALA A 35 -5.47 -8.90 0.32
N LEU A 36 -6.13 -7.90 -0.28
CA LEU A 36 -6.05 -7.70 -1.72
C LEU A 36 -4.65 -7.27 -2.15
N THR A 37 -3.99 -6.44 -1.35
CA THR A 37 -2.61 -6.04 -1.64
C THR A 37 -1.70 -7.26 -1.70
N ILE A 38 -1.84 -8.16 -0.75
CA ILE A 38 -1.04 -9.37 -0.71
C ILE A 38 -1.37 -10.27 -1.91
N ALA A 39 -2.66 -10.42 -2.19
CA ALA A 39 -3.09 -11.32 -3.26
C ALA A 39 -2.73 -10.79 -4.64
N GLU A 40 -2.83 -9.49 -4.86
CA GLU A 40 -2.59 -8.90 -6.17
C GLU A 40 -1.14 -8.50 -6.39
N GLY A 41 -0.37 -8.35 -5.30
CA GLY A 41 1.02 -7.91 -5.41
C GLY A 41 1.17 -6.44 -5.74
N ARG A 42 0.12 -5.66 -5.57
CA ARG A 42 0.15 -4.22 -5.81
C ARG A 42 -0.61 -3.54 -4.68
N THR A 43 -0.34 -2.24 -4.48
CA THR A 43 -0.96 -1.54 -3.36
C THR A 43 -2.44 -1.29 -3.62
N VAL A 44 -3.25 -1.67 -2.63
CA VAL A 44 -4.69 -1.49 -2.64
C VAL A 44 -5.04 -0.79 -1.33
N PHE A 45 -5.71 0.33 -1.41
CA PHE A 45 -5.97 1.16 -0.24
C PHE A 45 -7.45 1.31 0.00
N TRP A 46 -7.80 1.76 1.20
CA TRP A 46 -9.16 2.16 1.53
C TRP A 46 -9.24 3.68 1.54
N SER A 47 -10.12 4.22 0.72
CA SER A 47 -10.33 5.65 0.66
C SER A 47 -11.30 6.06 1.76
N ARG A 48 -10.82 6.81 2.75
CA ARG A 48 -11.67 7.24 3.86
C ARG A 48 -12.72 8.23 3.42
N SER A 49 -12.38 9.10 2.49
CA SER A 49 -13.31 10.13 2.04
C SER A 49 -14.41 9.56 1.15
N ARG A 50 -14.08 8.57 0.33
CA ARG A 50 -15.05 7.99 -0.59
C ARG A 50 -15.69 6.72 -0.04
N GLN A 51 -15.12 6.15 1.02
CA GLN A 51 -15.58 4.90 1.62
C GLN A 51 -15.59 3.77 0.59
N GLU A 52 -14.51 3.64 -0.13
CA GLU A 52 -14.39 2.62 -1.17
C GLU A 52 -12.95 2.15 -1.31
N ILE A 53 -12.78 1.02 -1.97
CA ILE A 53 -11.47 0.47 -2.28
C ILE A 53 -10.85 1.28 -3.41
N TRP A 54 -9.55 1.57 -3.27
CA TRP A 54 -8.83 2.35 -4.27
C TRP A 54 -7.51 1.66 -4.59
N ARG A 55 -7.31 1.35 -5.85
CA ARG A 55 -6.06 0.74 -6.31
C ARG A 55 -5.17 1.79 -6.95
N LYS A 56 -3.99 1.96 -6.35
CA LYS A 56 -3.04 2.95 -6.87
C LYS A 56 -2.62 2.55 -8.27
N GLY A 57 -2.68 3.49 -9.18
CA GLY A 57 -2.24 3.27 -10.55
C GLY A 57 -3.34 2.91 -11.53
N ASP A 58 -4.56 2.66 -11.05
CA ASP A 58 -5.65 2.30 -11.96
C ASP A 58 -5.94 3.41 -12.98
N THR A 59 -5.77 4.65 -12.56
CA THR A 59 -6.02 5.78 -13.46
C THR A 59 -4.74 6.28 -14.10
N SER A 60 -3.68 6.39 -13.31
CA SER A 60 -2.42 6.98 -13.79
C SER A 60 -1.50 5.99 -14.47
N GLY A 61 -1.70 4.70 -14.26
CA GLY A 61 -0.81 3.69 -14.79
C GLY A 61 0.43 3.45 -13.94
N ASN A 62 0.61 4.20 -12.86
CA ASN A 62 1.79 4.07 -12.00
C ASN A 62 1.49 3.11 -10.87
N VAL A 63 1.50 1.83 -11.18
CA VAL A 63 1.21 0.78 -10.22
C VAL A 63 2.40 0.60 -9.29
N GLN A 64 2.13 0.47 -8.00
CA GLN A 64 3.17 0.22 -7.01
C GLN A 64 3.21 -1.27 -6.72
N HIS A 65 4.21 -1.95 -7.27
CA HIS A 65 4.37 -3.39 -7.06
C HIS A 65 5.00 -3.65 -5.71
N VAL A 66 4.38 -4.48 -4.91
CA VAL A 66 4.81 -4.73 -3.55
C VAL A 66 5.98 -5.68 -3.53
N VAL A 67 7.08 -5.27 -2.88
CA VAL A 67 8.23 -6.11 -2.64
C VAL A 67 8.13 -6.75 -1.27
N SER A 68 7.78 -5.96 -0.26
CA SER A 68 7.62 -6.48 1.09
C SER A 68 6.67 -5.61 1.89
N ILE A 69 6.08 -6.20 2.90
CA ILE A 69 5.20 -5.49 3.84
C ILE A 69 5.70 -5.82 5.23
N THR A 70 5.97 -4.80 6.02
CA THR A 70 6.48 -4.95 7.38
C THR A 70 5.65 -4.10 8.32
N ALA A 71 5.33 -4.63 9.48
CA ALA A 71 4.67 -3.85 10.52
C ALA A 71 5.74 -3.04 11.27
N ASP A 72 5.34 -1.87 11.77
CA ASP A 72 6.26 -1.09 12.59
C ASP A 72 6.38 -1.76 13.97
N CYS A 73 7.17 -1.17 14.87
CA CYS A 73 7.48 -1.80 16.14
C CYS A 73 6.26 -2.00 17.01
N ASP A 74 5.25 -1.13 16.90
CA ASP A 74 4.01 -1.25 17.66
C ASP A 74 2.93 -1.99 16.88
N LYS A 75 3.19 -2.32 15.62
CA LYS A 75 2.25 -3.03 14.75
C LYS A 75 0.98 -2.26 14.49
N ASP A 76 1.04 -0.95 14.58
CA ASP A 76 -0.10 -0.09 14.30
C ASP A 76 0.08 0.72 13.01
N ALA A 77 1.10 0.39 12.23
CA ALA A 77 1.31 0.96 10.90
C ALA A 77 2.05 -0.06 10.06
N LEU A 78 1.96 0.10 8.75
CA LEU A 78 2.63 -0.79 7.81
C LEU A 78 3.64 0.00 6.99
N VAL A 79 4.78 -0.62 6.73
CA VAL A 79 5.75 -0.10 5.78
C VAL A 79 5.76 -1.05 4.58
N VAL A 80 5.41 -0.52 3.43
CA VAL A 80 5.32 -1.28 2.19
C VAL A 80 6.43 -0.83 1.28
N LEU A 81 7.37 -1.72 1.00
CA LEU A 81 8.43 -1.42 0.03
C LEU A 81 7.93 -1.83 -1.34
N SER A 82 8.05 -0.94 -2.30
CA SER A 82 7.48 -1.18 -3.61
C SER A 82 8.39 -0.72 -4.73
N LEU A 83 8.09 -1.21 -5.93
CA LEU A 83 8.70 -0.74 -7.16
C LEU A 83 7.61 -0.08 -7.96
N ILE A 84 7.87 1.16 -8.41
CA ILE A 84 6.96 1.82 -9.29
C ILE A 84 7.22 1.28 -10.68
N HIS A 85 6.19 0.70 -11.27
CA HIS A 85 6.30 0.24 -12.63
C HIS A 85 5.92 1.38 -13.54
N ILE A 86 6.92 1.95 -14.20
CA ILE A 86 6.66 2.92 -15.22
C ILE A 86 6.65 2.16 -16.52
N SER A 87 5.56 2.21 -17.18
CA SER A 87 5.40 1.56 -18.44
C SER A 87 6.35 2.19 -19.41
N GLU A 88 7.51 1.58 -19.59
CA GLU A 88 8.47 2.07 -20.48
C GLU A 88 8.26 1.53 -21.77
N PRO A 89 8.23 2.27 -22.69
CA PRO A 89 8.23 1.66 -23.95
C PRO A 89 9.56 1.13 -24.10
N THR A 90 10.09 0.83 -23.92
CA THR A 90 10.96 0.32 -24.08
C THR A 90 11.97 0.45 -24.05
N ARG A 91 12.12 0.44 -23.91
CA ARG A 91 12.79 0.43 -23.69
C ARG A 91 13.21 -0.09 -23.92
#